data_794a4cdbc1206e7b2ea10652340f03e8
#
_entry.id   794a4cdbc1206e7b2ea10652340f03e8
#
_cell.length_a   1.000
_cell.length_b   1.000
_cell.length_c   1.000
_cell.angle_alpha   90.00
_cell.angle_beta   90.00
_cell.angle_gamma   90.00
#
_symmetry.space_group_name_H-M   'P 1'
#
loop_
_entity.id
_entity.type
_entity.pdbx_description
1 polymer ?
#
loop_
_entity_poly.entity_id
_entity_poly.type
_entity_poly.pdbx_seq_one_letter_code
_entity_poly.pdbx_strand_id
1 'polypeptide(L)'
;MNRITSLLGIRYPIIQGGMVWCSGWRLASAVSNAGGLGLIGAGSMHPDTLREHIRKCNAATKLPFGVNIPLMYPQIEEIMNIVRSEEHTSELQSH
;
A
#
# COMPACT_ATOMS: atom_id res chain seq x y z
N MET A 1 23.26 -3.96 -6.11
CA MET A 1 21.81 -3.86 -5.83
C MET A 1 21.45 -4.83 -4.73
N ASN A 2 20.66 -4.38 -3.78
CA ASN A 2 20.35 -5.26 -2.67
C ASN A 2 19.10 -6.11 -2.99
N ARG A 3 18.97 -7.22 -2.28
CA ARG A 3 17.90 -8.19 -2.53
C ARG A 3 16.50 -7.59 -2.33
N ILE A 4 16.34 -6.75 -1.31
CA ILE A 4 15.06 -6.12 -1.02
C ILE A 4 14.67 -5.17 -2.14
N THR A 5 15.60 -4.38 -2.66
CA THR A 5 15.31 -3.45 -3.74
C THR A 5 14.94 -4.19 -5.02
N SER A 6 15.61 -5.30 -5.32
CA SER A 6 15.26 -6.12 -6.49
C SER A 6 13.90 -6.78 -6.34
N LEU A 7 13.62 -7.34 -5.17
CA LEU A 7 12.39 -8.06 -4.92
C LEU A 7 11.17 -7.16 -4.99
N LEU A 8 11.26 -5.95 -4.44
CA LEU A 8 10.13 -5.03 -4.36
C LEU A 8 10.09 -4.02 -5.51
N GLY A 9 11.11 -3.97 -6.34
CA GLY A 9 11.14 -3.02 -7.45
C GLY A 9 11.33 -1.58 -7.00
N ILE A 10 12.03 -1.35 -5.89
CA ILE A 10 12.27 -0.03 -5.32
C ILE A 10 13.74 0.35 -5.43
N ARG A 11 14.03 1.66 -5.40
CA ARG A 11 15.40 2.16 -5.53
C ARG A 11 16.18 2.01 -4.23
N TYR A 12 15.55 2.28 -3.10
CA TYR A 12 16.18 2.25 -1.79
C TYR A 12 15.53 1.21 -0.91
N PRO A 13 16.28 0.49 -0.05
CA PRO A 13 15.70 -0.53 0.82
C PRO A 13 14.98 0.11 2.02
N ILE A 14 14.03 0.99 1.75
CA ILE A 14 13.26 1.73 2.74
C ILE A 14 11.80 1.41 2.54
N ILE A 15 11.15 0.92 3.60
CA ILE A 15 9.74 0.60 3.62
C ILE A 15 9.06 1.50 4.65
N GLN A 16 8.04 2.24 4.22
CA GLN A 16 7.28 3.09 5.11
C GLN A 16 6.50 2.23 6.11
N GLY A 17 6.40 2.68 7.36
CA GLY A 17 5.50 2.07 8.33
C GLY A 17 4.05 2.37 7.97
N GLY A 18 3.19 1.36 8.02
CA GLY A 18 1.77 1.56 7.79
C GLY A 18 1.10 2.12 9.04
N MET A 19 0.84 3.42 9.05
CA MET A 19 0.32 4.12 10.23
C MET A 19 -1.17 4.40 10.08
N VAL A 20 -1.95 3.90 11.03
CA VAL A 20 -3.38 4.20 11.14
C VAL A 20 -3.56 5.73 11.24
N TRP A 21 -4.51 6.27 10.53
CA TRP A 21 -4.86 7.71 10.46
C TRP A 21 -3.85 8.57 9.68
N CYS A 22 -2.63 8.08 9.46
CA CYS A 22 -1.57 8.89 8.85
C CYS A 22 -1.13 8.39 7.47
N SER A 23 -1.27 7.10 7.20
CA SER A 23 -0.80 6.49 5.95
C SER A 23 -1.90 6.36 4.91
N GLY A 24 -2.25 7.48 4.27
CA GLY A 24 -3.15 7.48 3.14
C GLY A 24 -2.41 7.43 1.81
N TRP A 25 -3.13 7.63 0.71
CA TRP A 25 -2.56 7.56 -0.63
C TRP A 25 -1.50 8.62 -0.90
N ARG A 26 -1.64 9.81 -0.28
CA ARG A 26 -0.69 10.90 -0.50
C ARG A 26 0.69 10.56 0.02
N LEU A 27 0.77 10.06 1.25
CA LEU A 27 2.04 9.66 1.82
C LEU A 27 2.60 8.44 1.10
N ALA A 28 1.77 7.44 0.83
CA ALA A 28 2.21 6.22 0.17
C ALA A 28 2.79 6.53 -1.21
N SER A 29 2.10 7.33 -2.02
CA SER A 29 2.59 7.67 -3.36
C SER A 29 3.85 8.53 -3.30
N ALA A 30 3.94 9.45 -2.33
CA ALA A 30 5.14 10.27 -2.15
C ALA A 30 6.37 9.42 -1.80
N VAL A 31 6.22 8.46 -0.90
CA VAL A 31 7.31 7.55 -0.53
C VAL A 31 7.73 6.69 -1.72
N SER A 32 6.76 6.13 -2.45
CA SER A 32 7.06 5.32 -3.62
C SER A 32 7.75 6.13 -4.71
N ASN A 33 7.30 7.36 -4.95
CA ASN A 33 7.93 8.24 -5.95
C ASN A 33 9.34 8.66 -5.52
N ALA A 34 9.62 8.68 -4.23
CA ALA A 34 10.97 8.98 -3.73
C ALA A 34 11.91 7.78 -3.80
N GLY A 35 11.43 6.60 -4.15
CA GLY A 35 12.27 5.41 -4.34
C GLY A 35 12.17 4.35 -3.26
N GLY A 36 11.36 4.55 -2.23
CA GLY A 36 11.07 3.53 -1.23
C GLY A 36 9.79 2.77 -1.55
N LEU A 37 9.28 2.03 -0.57
CA LEU A 37 7.98 1.37 -0.70
C LEU A 37 6.97 2.10 0.20
N GLY A 38 6.02 2.78 -0.41
CA GLY A 38 4.92 3.41 0.30
C GLY A 38 3.88 2.38 0.73
N LEU A 39 3.25 2.59 1.88
CA LEU A 39 2.20 1.70 2.38
C LEU A 39 0.96 2.48 2.77
N ILE A 40 -0.20 2.02 2.30
CA ILE A 40 -1.49 2.53 2.74
C ILE A 40 -1.91 1.74 3.98
N GLY A 41 -2.21 2.43 5.07
CA GLY A 41 -2.68 1.80 6.30
C GLY A 41 -4.17 1.56 6.25
N ALA A 42 -4.60 0.32 6.06
CA ALA A 42 -6.01 -0.03 5.90
C ALA A 42 -6.77 -0.21 7.21
N GLY A 43 -6.07 -0.22 8.35
CA GLY A 43 -6.67 -0.63 9.62
C GLY A 43 -7.83 0.20 10.12
N SER A 44 -7.93 1.47 9.71
CA SER A 44 -9.02 2.36 10.12
C SER A 44 -9.93 2.75 8.97
N MET A 45 -9.75 2.17 7.80
CA MET A 45 -10.52 2.53 6.63
C MET A 45 -11.70 1.60 6.42
N HIS A 46 -12.85 2.18 6.05
CA HIS A 46 -13.94 1.38 5.49
C HIS A 46 -13.53 0.86 4.12
N PRO A 47 -14.11 -0.27 3.66
CA PRO A 47 -13.74 -0.84 2.36
C PRO A 47 -13.83 0.14 1.20
N ASP A 48 -14.87 0.96 1.14
CA ASP A 48 -15.03 1.94 0.05
C ASP A 48 -13.93 3.01 0.09
N THR A 49 -13.56 3.45 1.30
CA THR A 49 -12.49 4.42 1.48
C THR A 49 -11.15 3.83 1.06
N LEU A 50 -10.89 2.58 1.41
CA LEU A 50 -9.67 1.91 0.99
C LEU A 50 -9.58 1.82 -0.54
N ARG A 51 -10.68 1.44 -1.20
CA ARG A 51 -10.71 1.36 -2.67
C ARG A 51 -10.34 2.71 -3.28
N GLU A 52 -10.91 3.79 -2.75
CA GLU A 52 -10.60 5.13 -3.22
C GLU A 52 -9.14 5.48 -3.04
N HIS A 53 -8.56 5.16 -1.88
CA HIS A 53 -7.14 5.43 -1.63
C HIS A 53 -6.24 4.64 -2.58
N ILE A 54 -6.56 3.38 -2.83
CA ILE A 54 -5.78 2.56 -3.77
C ILE A 54 -5.84 3.16 -5.17
N ARG A 55 -7.02 3.55 -5.63
CA ARG A 55 -7.18 4.15 -6.96
C ARG A 55 -6.43 5.47 -7.09
N LYS A 56 -6.49 6.31 -6.07
CA LYS A 56 -5.76 7.58 -6.07
C LYS A 56 -4.25 7.35 -6.03
N CYS A 57 -3.79 6.35 -5.28
CA CYS A 57 -2.38 6.01 -5.25
C CYS A 57 -1.90 5.49 -6.62
N ASN A 58 -2.68 4.63 -7.26
CA ASN A 58 -2.38 4.15 -8.61
C ASN A 58 -2.30 5.29 -9.62
N ALA A 59 -3.10 6.33 -9.45
CA ALA A 59 -3.05 7.50 -10.33
C ALA A 59 -1.86 8.41 -10.02
N ALA A 60 -1.42 8.45 -8.75
CA ALA A 60 -0.36 9.37 -8.31
C ALA A 60 1.05 8.81 -8.49
N THR A 61 1.20 7.49 -8.59
CA THR A 61 2.52 6.87 -8.79
C THR A 61 2.39 5.66 -9.70
N LYS A 62 3.43 5.43 -10.51
CA LYS A 62 3.56 4.23 -11.31
C LYS A 62 4.50 3.22 -10.67
N LEU A 63 5.06 3.57 -9.51
CA LEU A 63 5.98 2.74 -8.77
C LEU A 63 5.22 1.87 -7.77
N PRO A 64 5.82 0.77 -7.31
CA PRO A 64 5.16 -0.14 -6.37
C PRO A 64 4.80 0.53 -5.06
N PHE A 65 3.66 0.20 -4.52
CA PHE A 65 3.26 0.52 -3.16
C PHE A 65 2.50 -0.66 -2.59
N GLY A 66 2.34 -0.70 -1.29
CA GLY A 66 1.65 -1.79 -0.62
C GLY A 66 0.48 -1.30 0.23
N VAL A 67 -0.26 -2.26 0.76
CA VAL A 67 -1.37 -2.00 1.68
C VAL A 67 -1.11 -2.81 2.94
N ASN A 68 -1.09 -2.13 4.08
CA ASN A 68 -0.91 -2.77 5.38
C ASN A 68 -2.27 -3.17 5.94
N ILE A 69 -2.53 -4.48 6.03
CA ILE A 69 -3.83 -5.01 6.44
C ILE A 69 -3.68 -5.75 7.77
N PRO A 70 -4.33 -5.28 8.85
CA PRO A 70 -4.36 -6.04 10.10
C PRO A 70 -5.15 -7.34 9.92
N LEU A 71 -4.54 -8.48 10.25
CA LEU A 71 -5.20 -9.78 10.08
C LEU A 71 -6.40 -9.98 10.99
N MET A 72 -6.46 -9.25 12.09
CA MET A 72 -7.58 -9.33 13.06
C MET A 72 -8.74 -8.41 12.70
N TYR A 73 -8.68 -7.78 11.55
CA TYR A 73 -9.72 -6.84 11.12
C TYR A 73 -11.02 -7.60 10.79
N PRO A 74 -12.18 -7.15 11.35
CA PRO A 74 -13.45 -7.88 11.13
C PRO A 74 -13.89 -8.03 9.68
N GLN A 75 -13.48 -7.10 8.82
CA GLN A 75 -13.86 -7.11 7.40
C GLN A 75 -12.70 -7.53 6.50
N ILE A 76 -11.82 -8.40 7.01
CA ILE A 76 -10.60 -8.74 6.31
C ILE A 76 -10.85 -9.36 4.93
N GLU A 77 -11.85 -10.20 4.78
CA GLU A 77 -12.14 -10.82 3.49
C GLU A 77 -12.53 -9.79 2.45
N GLU A 78 -13.38 -8.83 2.84
CA GLU A 78 -13.78 -7.76 1.95
C GLU A 78 -12.60 -6.87 1.56
N ILE A 79 -11.77 -6.52 2.54
CA ILE A 79 -10.55 -5.75 2.31
C ILE A 79 -9.60 -6.48 1.35
N MET A 80 -9.39 -7.78 1.57
CA MET A 80 -8.53 -8.57 0.70
C MET A 80 -9.06 -8.63 -0.73
N ASN A 81 -10.37 -8.74 -0.89
CA ASN A 81 -10.97 -8.75 -2.22
C ASN A 81 -10.79 -7.42 -2.94
N ILE A 82 -10.91 -6.31 -2.22
CA ILE A 82 -10.68 -4.97 -2.78
C ILE A 82 -9.23 -4.83 -3.23
N VAL A 83 -8.29 -5.22 -2.39
CA VAL A 83 -6.87 -5.12 -2.74
C VAL A 83 -6.57 -5.97 -3.98
N ARG A 84 -7.08 -7.19 -4.05
CA ARG A 84 -6.89 -8.05 -5.22
C ARG A 84 -7.46 -7.46 -6.50
N SER A 85 -8.64 -6.84 -6.41
CA SER A 85 -9.28 -6.26 -7.59
C SER A 85 -8.55 -5.02 -8.10
N GLU A 86 -7.79 -4.34 -7.26
CA GLU A 86 -7.11 -3.09 -7.60
C GLU A 86 -5.58 -3.26 -7.73
N GLU A 87 -5.07 -4.49 -7.73
CA GLU A 87 -3.63 -4.73 -7.56
C GLU A 87 -2.77 -4.66 -8.81
N HIS A 88 -3.27 -4.08 -9.90
CA HIS A 88 -2.49 -4.02 -11.15
C HIS A 88 -1.07 -3.50 -10.98
N THR A 89 -0.86 -2.59 -10.06
CA THR A 89 0.43 -1.96 -9.82
C THR A 89 0.82 -1.95 -8.34
N SER A 90 0.04 -2.60 -7.47
CA SER A 90 0.31 -2.59 -6.04
C SER A 90 0.89 -3.91 -5.57
N GLU A 91 1.73 -3.82 -4.54
CA GLU A 91 2.23 -4.98 -3.83
C GLU A 91 1.39 -5.20 -2.59
N LEU A 92 0.94 -6.43 -2.38
CA LEU A 92 0.12 -6.79 -1.24
C LEU A 92 1.00 -7.13 -0.05
N GLN A 93 0.77 -6.45 1.08
CA GLN A 93 1.47 -6.69 2.34
C GLN A 93 0.43 -7.03 3.40
N SER A 94 0.54 -8.17 4.06
CA SER A 94 -0.35 -8.52 5.16
C SER A 94 0.44 -8.87 6.42
N HIS A 95 -0.09 -8.44 7.55
CA HIS A 95 0.57 -8.60 8.84
C HIS A 95 -0.39 -9.14 9.89
#